data_45e6bde95bfcdbca458de5e850cdf7e3
#
_entry.id   45e6bde95bfcdbca458de5e850cdf7e3
#
_cell.length_a   1.000
_cell.length_b   1.000
_cell.length_c   1.000
_cell.angle_alpha   90.00
_cell.angle_beta   90.00
_cell.angle_gamma   90.00
#
_symmetry.space_group_name_H-M   'P 1'
#
loop_
_entity.id
_entity.type
_entity.pdbx_description
1 polymer ?
#
loop_
_entity_poly.entity_id
_entity_poly.type
_entity_poly.pdbx_seq_one_letter_code
_entity_poly.pdbx_strand_id
1 'polypeptide(L)'
;MIYKDGPVLLDVKNLKAEVAGVEILKGVNMTIRAGEVHAIMGINGSGKSTLSKVLAGHPDYTVTAGEANFGGKNLFELEPEERARAGLFLAFQYPVEIPGVSNSALLRLAYNTLQTERGLEELDPLEFEDFIQDKIKVVEMDPSFLSRSVNEGFSGGEKKRNEILQMAVLEPKLAILDETDSGLDIDALRIVAQGVNSLLSANNAVVMVTHYQRLLNYIVPDFVHVMDGGRIVKTGSKELALELEARGYDWLRAAA
;
A
#
# COMPACT_ATOMS: atom_id res chain seq x y z
N MET A 1 -5.52 15.11 -12.39
CA MET A 1 -6.21 14.55 -13.58
C MET A 1 -6.99 13.36 -13.08
N ILE A 2 -8.32 13.34 -13.15
CA ILE A 2 -9.14 12.31 -12.52
C ILE A 2 -9.38 11.21 -13.54
N TYR A 3 -8.78 10.04 -13.35
CA TYR A 3 -8.97 8.84 -14.18
C TYR A 3 -10.20 8.02 -13.70
N LYS A 4 -11.36 8.65 -13.61
CA LYS A 4 -12.57 8.10 -12.97
C LYS A 4 -13.23 6.91 -13.70
N ASP A 5 -12.77 6.53 -14.89
CA ASP A 5 -13.37 5.49 -15.72
C ASP A 5 -12.45 4.25 -15.92
N GLY A 6 -11.42 4.10 -15.08
CA GLY A 6 -10.52 2.95 -15.13
C GLY A 6 -11.23 1.63 -14.77
N PRO A 7 -10.69 0.48 -15.20
CA PRO A 7 -11.23 -0.83 -14.81
C PRO A 7 -11.16 -1.01 -13.29
N VAL A 8 -12.10 -1.78 -12.73
CA VAL A 8 -12.07 -2.14 -11.31
C VAL A 8 -10.86 -3.04 -11.07
N LEU A 9 -9.97 -2.61 -10.18
CA LEU A 9 -8.82 -3.38 -9.72
C LEU A 9 -9.17 -4.22 -8.50
N LEU A 10 -9.83 -3.63 -7.51
CA LEU A 10 -10.25 -4.31 -6.28
C LEU A 10 -11.72 -4.01 -5.99
N ASP A 11 -12.50 -5.06 -5.73
CA ASP A 11 -13.90 -4.96 -5.28
C ASP A 11 -14.08 -5.81 -4.03
N VAL A 12 -14.35 -5.14 -2.89
CA VAL A 12 -14.53 -5.76 -1.57
C VAL A 12 -15.98 -5.61 -1.16
N LYS A 13 -16.63 -6.73 -0.81
CA LYS A 13 -18.04 -6.78 -0.41
C LYS A 13 -18.20 -7.49 0.91
N ASN A 14 -18.80 -6.76 1.87
CA ASN A 14 -19.17 -7.27 3.19
C ASN A 14 -18.06 -8.05 3.90
N LEU A 15 -16.80 -7.60 3.73
CA LEU A 15 -15.63 -8.29 4.28
C LEU A 15 -15.65 -8.28 5.80
N LYS A 16 -15.61 -9.48 6.38
CA LYS A 16 -15.44 -9.72 7.80
C LYS A 16 -14.18 -10.53 8.04
N ALA A 17 -13.42 -10.16 9.06
CA ALA A 17 -12.21 -10.87 9.43
C ALA A 17 -11.93 -10.74 10.92
N GLU A 18 -11.22 -11.75 11.43
CA GLU A 18 -10.82 -11.85 12.83
C GLU A 18 -9.31 -12.07 12.97
N VAL A 19 -8.81 -11.78 14.15
CA VAL A 19 -7.47 -12.14 14.61
C VAL A 19 -7.58 -12.72 16.02
N ALA A 20 -6.96 -13.88 16.26
CA ALA A 20 -7.02 -14.59 17.55
C ALA A 20 -8.48 -14.75 18.07
N GLY A 21 -9.45 -15.03 17.21
CA GLY A 21 -10.87 -15.21 17.53
C GLY A 21 -11.64 -13.92 17.83
N VAL A 22 -11.05 -12.75 17.62
CA VAL A 22 -11.70 -11.46 17.81
C VAL A 22 -12.04 -10.85 16.45
N GLU A 23 -13.33 -10.64 16.17
CA GLU A 23 -13.79 -10.01 14.93
C GLU A 23 -13.39 -8.52 14.92
N ILE A 24 -12.54 -8.15 13.97
CA ILE A 24 -12.06 -6.77 13.78
C ILE A 24 -12.76 -6.09 12.60
N LEU A 25 -12.81 -6.77 11.42
CA LEU A 25 -13.56 -6.26 10.26
C LEU A 25 -15.00 -6.79 10.31
N LYS A 26 -15.97 -5.87 10.18
CA LYS A 26 -17.38 -6.16 10.45
C LYS A 26 -18.30 -5.86 9.25
N GLY A 27 -17.80 -6.08 8.04
CA GLY A 27 -18.55 -5.85 6.81
C GLY A 27 -18.04 -4.61 6.06
N VAL A 28 -16.77 -4.64 5.66
CA VAL A 28 -16.16 -3.59 4.85
C VAL A 28 -16.59 -3.72 3.40
N ASN A 29 -16.99 -2.60 2.80
CA ASN A 29 -17.30 -2.49 1.37
C ASN A 29 -16.41 -1.39 0.77
N MET A 30 -15.69 -1.70 -0.33
CA MET A 30 -14.82 -0.75 -1.01
C MET A 30 -14.55 -1.20 -2.43
N THR A 31 -14.64 -0.29 -3.38
CA THR A 31 -14.28 -0.53 -4.79
C THR A 31 -13.17 0.44 -5.17
N ILE A 32 -12.11 -0.06 -5.80
CA ILE A 32 -10.95 0.72 -6.26
C ILE A 32 -10.76 0.47 -7.75
N ARG A 33 -10.62 1.56 -8.51
CA ARG A 33 -10.37 1.53 -9.95
C ARG A 33 -8.94 1.94 -10.27
N ALA A 34 -8.48 1.54 -11.44
CA ALA A 34 -7.21 2.03 -11.98
C ALA A 34 -7.26 3.56 -12.15
N GLY A 35 -6.15 4.22 -11.82
CA GLY A 35 -6.01 5.67 -11.82
C GLY A 35 -6.49 6.38 -10.56
N GLU A 36 -7.03 5.65 -9.56
CA GLU A 36 -7.56 6.26 -8.34
C GLU A 36 -6.55 6.24 -7.19
N VAL A 37 -6.61 7.27 -6.36
CA VAL A 37 -5.90 7.40 -5.09
C VAL A 37 -6.92 7.42 -3.96
N HIS A 38 -6.84 6.47 -3.07
CA HIS A 38 -7.73 6.33 -1.92
C HIS A 38 -6.98 6.60 -0.62
N ALA A 39 -7.63 7.20 0.35
CA ALA A 39 -7.15 7.31 1.72
C ALA A 39 -8.12 6.62 2.67
N ILE A 40 -7.60 5.78 3.56
CA ILE A 40 -8.36 5.17 4.67
C ILE A 40 -7.92 5.87 5.95
N MET A 41 -8.83 6.60 6.55
CA MET A 41 -8.61 7.35 7.79
C MET A 41 -9.48 6.76 8.92
N GLY A 42 -9.12 7.03 10.15
CA GLY A 42 -9.87 6.55 11.33
C GLY A 42 -9.00 6.55 12.56
N ILE A 43 -9.61 6.45 13.72
CA ILE A 43 -8.91 6.36 15.00
C ILE A 43 -8.08 5.07 15.10
N ASN A 44 -7.14 5.03 16.04
CA ASN A 44 -6.39 3.81 16.33
C ASN A 44 -7.35 2.71 16.78
N GLY A 45 -7.11 1.48 16.29
CA GLY A 45 -7.97 0.33 16.57
C GLY A 45 -9.26 0.27 15.74
N SER A 46 -9.48 1.17 14.76
CA SER A 46 -10.68 1.11 13.89
C SER A 46 -10.66 -0.02 12.86
N GLY A 47 -9.52 -0.71 12.65
CA GLY A 47 -9.37 -1.84 11.74
C GLY A 47 -8.61 -1.54 10.45
N LYS A 48 -8.02 -0.34 10.28
CA LYS A 48 -7.31 0.08 9.05
C LYS A 48 -6.19 -0.89 8.65
N SER A 49 -5.21 -1.09 9.53
CA SER A 49 -4.09 -2.00 9.26
C SER A 49 -4.52 -3.47 9.19
N THR A 50 -5.62 -3.83 9.88
CA THR A 50 -6.24 -5.14 9.72
C THR A 50 -6.74 -5.33 8.29
N LEU A 51 -7.41 -4.33 7.70
CA LEU A 51 -7.86 -4.39 6.31
C LEU A 51 -6.68 -4.56 5.35
N SER A 52 -5.61 -3.78 5.51
CA SER A 52 -4.39 -3.90 4.70
C SER A 52 -3.79 -5.31 4.76
N LYS A 53 -3.65 -5.86 5.96
CA LYS A 53 -3.06 -7.18 6.20
C LYS A 53 -3.95 -8.32 5.68
N VAL A 54 -5.26 -8.24 5.87
CA VAL A 54 -6.23 -9.22 5.33
C VAL A 54 -6.17 -9.25 3.80
N LEU A 55 -6.15 -8.08 3.16
CA LEU A 55 -6.04 -8.01 1.69
C LEU A 55 -4.70 -8.56 1.18
N ALA A 56 -3.62 -8.35 1.92
CA ALA A 56 -2.30 -8.90 1.59
C ALA A 56 -2.14 -10.39 1.92
N GLY A 57 -3.09 -11.00 2.64
CA GLY A 57 -3.05 -12.43 2.99
C GLY A 57 -2.19 -12.76 4.21
N HIS A 58 -2.06 -11.84 5.16
CA HIS A 58 -1.27 -12.09 6.36
C HIS A 58 -1.84 -13.27 7.16
N PRO A 59 -1.05 -14.29 7.54
CA PRO A 59 -1.53 -15.58 8.08
C PRO A 59 -2.22 -15.48 9.43
N ASP A 60 -1.99 -14.42 10.21
CA ASP A 60 -2.61 -14.25 11.52
C ASP A 60 -4.11 -13.86 11.43
N TYR A 61 -4.60 -13.53 10.25
CA TYR A 61 -5.96 -13.05 10.05
C TYR A 61 -6.81 -14.06 9.30
N THR A 62 -7.99 -14.34 9.83
CA THR A 62 -8.95 -15.24 9.20
C THR A 62 -10.13 -14.46 8.64
N VAL A 63 -10.40 -14.63 7.35
CA VAL A 63 -11.62 -14.11 6.72
C VAL A 63 -12.79 -14.99 7.12
N THR A 64 -13.81 -14.41 7.76
CA THR A 64 -14.98 -15.13 8.26
C THR A 64 -16.21 -14.97 7.36
N ALA A 65 -16.28 -13.91 6.54
CA ALA A 65 -17.33 -13.69 5.55
C ALA A 65 -16.96 -12.59 4.55
N GLY A 66 -17.69 -12.51 3.46
CA GLY A 66 -17.53 -11.50 2.42
C GLY A 66 -16.68 -11.98 1.26
N GLU A 67 -16.48 -11.07 0.33
CA GLU A 67 -15.78 -11.32 -0.92
C GLU A 67 -14.75 -10.21 -1.17
N ALA A 68 -13.62 -10.55 -1.79
CA ALA A 68 -12.69 -9.60 -2.37
C ALA A 68 -12.22 -10.10 -3.73
N ASN A 69 -12.50 -9.33 -4.77
CA ASN A 69 -12.12 -9.64 -6.14
C ASN A 69 -11.00 -8.69 -6.58
N PHE A 70 -9.86 -9.23 -7.00
CA PHE A 70 -8.72 -8.46 -7.47
C PHE A 70 -8.34 -8.87 -8.89
N GLY A 71 -8.46 -7.96 -9.84
CA GLY A 71 -8.17 -8.23 -11.24
C GLY A 71 -8.97 -9.40 -11.83
N GLY A 72 -10.20 -9.63 -11.36
CA GLY A 72 -11.07 -10.71 -11.81
C GLY A 72 -10.86 -12.05 -11.10
N LYS A 73 -9.97 -12.12 -10.09
CA LYS A 73 -9.72 -13.33 -9.28
C LYS A 73 -10.24 -13.14 -7.87
N ASN A 74 -10.76 -14.21 -7.25
CA ASN A 74 -11.07 -14.19 -5.82
C ASN A 74 -9.77 -14.09 -5.01
N LEU A 75 -9.59 -12.97 -4.31
CA LEU A 75 -8.35 -12.68 -3.58
C LEU A 75 -8.10 -13.68 -2.45
N PHE A 76 -9.17 -14.21 -1.85
CA PHE A 76 -9.07 -15.12 -0.71
C PHE A 76 -8.70 -16.56 -1.07
N GLU A 77 -8.71 -16.90 -2.36
CA GLU A 77 -8.21 -18.17 -2.88
C GLU A 77 -6.72 -18.13 -3.22
N LEU A 78 -6.11 -16.94 -3.16
CA LEU A 78 -4.71 -16.72 -3.49
C LEU A 78 -3.86 -16.68 -2.22
N GLU A 79 -2.71 -17.36 -2.26
CA GLU A 79 -1.67 -17.22 -1.23
C GLU A 79 -1.01 -15.84 -1.30
N PRO A 80 -0.35 -15.34 -0.23
CA PRO A 80 0.25 -14.00 -0.20
C PRO A 80 1.18 -13.70 -1.38
N GLU A 81 2.03 -14.66 -1.76
CA GLU A 81 2.92 -14.53 -2.91
C GLU A 81 2.18 -14.50 -4.25
N GLU A 82 1.04 -15.17 -4.37
CA GLU A 82 0.20 -15.13 -5.57
C GLU A 82 -0.50 -13.77 -5.70
N ARG A 83 -0.92 -13.17 -4.56
CA ARG A 83 -1.47 -11.80 -4.53
C ARG A 83 -0.42 -10.80 -4.96
N ALA A 84 0.82 -10.95 -4.47
CA ALA A 84 1.94 -10.09 -4.87
C ALA A 84 2.23 -10.22 -6.37
N ARG A 85 2.27 -11.44 -6.92
CA ARG A 85 2.45 -11.70 -8.35
C ARG A 85 1.28 -11.18 -9.20
N ALA A 86 0.07 -11.20 -8.67
CA ALA A 86 -1.09 -10.60 -9.34
C ALA A 86 -1.01 -9.06 -9.41
N GLY A 87 -0.10 -8.44 -8.65
CA GLY A 87 0.19 -7.01 -8.65
C GLY A 87 -0.34 -6.26 -7.43
N LEU A 88 -0.61 -6.95 -6.31
CA LEU A 88 -0.92 -6.31 -5.05
C LEU A 88 0.37 -6.10 -4.25
N PHE A 89 0.62 -4.88 -3.78
CA PHE A 89 1.77 -4.51 -2.97
C PHE A 89 1.33 -3.94 -1.62
N LEU A 90 1.99 -4.35 -0.55
CA LEU A 90 1.80 -3.79 0.78
C LEU A 90 3.11 -3.20 1.29
N ALA A 91 3.15 -1.87 1.50
CA ALA A 91 4.16 -1.23 2.32
C ALA A 91 3.74 -1.35 3.79
N PHE A 92 4.58 -1.98 4.59
CA PHE A 92 4.28 -2.28 5.99
C PHE A 92 4.43 -1.06 6.88
N GLN A 93 3.64 -0.97 7.94
CA GLN A 93 3.84 0.01 9.00
C GLN A 93 5.26 -0.06 9.57
N TYR A 94 5.75 -1.27 9.81
CA TYR A 94 7.12 -1.57 10.25
C TYR A 94 7.80 -2.47 9.22
N PRO A 95 8.66 -1.90 8.32
CA PRO A 95 9.35 -2.68 7.31
C PRO A 95 10.27 -3.74 7.93
N VAL A 96 10.16 -4.97 7.43
CA VAL A 96 10.90 -6.12 7.93
C VAL A 96 12.38 -6.04 7.52
N GLU A 97 13.28 -6.41 8.43
CA GLU A 97 14.71 -6.58 8.15
C GLU A 97 14.97 -8.03 7.69
N ILE A 98 15.79 -8.18 6.64
CA ILE A 98 16.22 -9.50 6.14
C ILE A 98 17.74 -9.56 6.13
N PRO A 99 18.37 -9.94 7.26
CA PRO A 99 19.80 -10.02 7.36
C PRO A 99 20.41 -11.00 6.34
N GLY A 100 21.53 -10.62 5.73
CA GLY A 100 22.24 -11.45 4.77
C GLY A 100 21.68 -11.49 3.35
N VAL A 101 20.54 -10.82 3.09
CA VAL A 101 19.96 -10.70 1.75
C VAL A 101 20.09 -9.24 1.30
N SER A 102 20.88 -8.95 0.27
CA SER A 102 21.01 -7.58 -0.24
C SER A 102 19.73 -7.08 -0.92
N ASN A 103 19.52 -5.75 -0.87
CA ASN A 103 18.39 -5.13 -1.58
C ASN A 103 18.39 -5.46 -3.06
N SER A 104 19.56 -5.40 -3.73
CA SER A 104 19.67 -5.73 -5.15
C SER A 104 19.28 -7.17 -5.43
N ALA A 105 19.73 -8.14 -4.60
CA ALA A 105 19.39 -9.54 -4.79
C ALA A 105 17.89 -9.81 -4.62
N LEU A 106 17.27 -9.25 -3.56
CA LEU A 106 15.83 -9.37 -3.33
C LEU A 106 15.03 -8.78 -4.47
N LEU A 107 15.36 -7.54 -4.86
CA LEU A 107 14.61 -6.79 -5.87
C LEU A 107 14.75 -7.45 -7.25
N ARG A 108 15.93 -7.94 -7.63
CA ARG A 108 16.11 -8.65 -8.88
C ARG A 108 15.33 -9.96 -8.92
N LEU A 109 15.39 -10.74 -7.83
CA LEU A 109 14.60 -11.99 -7.75
C LEU A 109 13.10 -11.71 -7.89
N ALA A 110 12.58 -10.74 -7.15
CA ALA A 110 11.16 -10.38 -7.18
C ALA A 110 10.75 -9.84 -8.57
N TYR A 111 11.56 -8.97 -9.17
CA TYR A 111 11.34 -8.45 -10.51
C TYR A 111 11.30 -9.57 -11.56
N ASN A 112 12.33 -10.43 -11.59
CA ASN A 112 12.43 -11.53 -12.54
C ASN A 112 11.27 -12.53 -12.39
N THR A 113 10.84 -12.82 -11.16
CA THR A 113 9.64 -13.63 -10.93
C THR A 113 8.41 -13.03 -11.62
N LEU A 114 8.21 -11.71 -11.51
CA LEU A 114 7.10 -11.03 -12.20
C LEU A 114 7.26 -11.02 -13.73
N GLN A 115 8.49 -10.88 -14.25
CA GLN A 115 8.74 -10.93 -15.69
C GLN A 115 8.43 -12.32 -16.25
N THR A 116 8.89 -13.38 -15.60
CA THR A 116 8.60 -14.76 -15.99
C THR A 116 7.09 -15.03 -16.05
N GLU A 117 6.31 -14.56 -15.05
CA GLU A 117 4.85 -14.71 -15.07
C GLU A 117 4.17 -13.93 -16.21
N ARG A 118 4.79 -12.83 -16.65
CA ARG A 118 4.31 -12.03 -17.80
C ARG A 118 4.77 -12.60 -19.15
N GLY A 119 5.57 -13.68 -19.15
CA GLY A 119 6.17 -14.27 -20.35
C GLY A 119 7.29 -13.41 -20.94
N LEU A 120 7.93 -12.59 -20.13
CA LEU A 120 9.05 -11.73 -20.48
C LEU A 120 10.38 -12.34 -20.01
N GLU A 121 11.49 -11.92 -20.60
CA GLU A 121 12.81 -12.37 -20.23
C GLU A 121 13.25 -11.82 -18.87
N GLU A 122 14.00 -12.62 -18.13
CA GLU A 122 14.64 -12.20 -16.89
C GLU A 122 15.84 -11.30 -17.18
N LEU A 123 16.06 -10.32 -16.32
CA LEU A 123 17.29 -9.51 -16.37
C LEU A 123 18.44 -10.24 -15.67
N ASP A 124 19.60 -10.29 -16.34
CA ASP A 124 20.82 -10.71 -15.70
C ASP A 124 21.28 -9.70 -14.62
N PRO A 125 22.33 -10.00 -13.81
CA PRO A 125 22.77 -9.08 -12.76
C PRO A 125 23.21 -7.71 -13.26
N LEU A 126 23.84 -7.60 -14.45
CA LEU A 126 24.30 -6.33 -15.00
C LEU A 126 23.16 -5.52 -15.58
N GLU A 127 22.29 -6.15 -16.33
CA GLU A 127 21.07 -5.53 -16.87
C GLU A 127 20.17 -5.00 -15.74
N PHE A 128 20.03 -5.76 -14.65
CA PHE A 128 19.27 -5.31 -13.50
C PHE A 128 19.95 -4.14 -12.77
N GLU A 129 21.29 -4.11 -12.70
CA GLU A 129 22.02 -3.00 -12.10
C GLU A 129 21.78 -1.70 -12.88
N ASP A 130 21.80 -1.75 -14.21
CA ASP A 130 21.47 -0.59 -15.05
C ASP A 130 20.00 -0.17 -14.86
N PHE A 131 19.06 -1.13 -14.85
CA PHE A 131 17.64 -0.86 -14.65
C PHE A 131 17.35 -0.17 -13.31
N ILE A 132 17.98 -0.62 -12.23
CA ILE A 132 17.65 -0.10 -10.88
C ILE A 132 18.23 1.30 -10.63
N GLN A 133 19.25 1.74 -11.40
CA GLN A 133 19.86 3.07 -11.25
C GLN A 133 18.84 4.20 -11.45
N ASP A 134 17.88 4.03 -12.35
CA ASP A 134 16.82 5.04 -12.54
C ASP A 134 15.75 4.95 -11.45
N LYS A 135 15.47 3.76 -10.96
CA LYS A 135 14.49 3.55 -9.88
C LYS A 135 14.96 4.12 -8.53
N ILE A 136 16.24 3.98 -8.22
CA ILE A 136 16.80 4.48 -6.95
C ILE A 136 16.81 6.02 -6.87
N LYS A 137 16.91 6.70 -8.01
CA LYS A 137 16.81 8.17 -8.10
C LYS A 137 15.42 8.68 -7.67
N VAL A 138 14.35 7.91 -7.92
CA VAL A 138 12.97 8.26 -7.56
C VAL A 138 12.82 8.46 -6.05
N VAL A 139 13.61 7.75 -5.26
CA VAL A 139 13.56 7.76 -3.79
C VAL A 139 14.76 8.48 -3.17
N GLU A 140 15.61 9.12 -3.96
CA GLU A 140 16.80 9.86 -3.52
C GLU A 140 17.67 9.04 -2.54
N MET A 141 17.86 7.75 -2.82
CA MET A 141 18.72 6.88 -2.00
C MET A 141 20.12 6.78 -2.61
N ASP A 142 21.12 6.64 -1.73
CA ASP A 142 22.48 6.35 -2.14
C ASP A 142 22.57 4.94 -2.74
N PRO A 143 23.22 4.75 -3.91
CA PRO A 143 23.34 3.43 -4.53
C PRO A 143 24.00 2.36 -3.64
N SER A 144 24.81 2.73 -2.65
CA SER A 144 25.40 1.80 -1.68
C SER A 144 24.38 0.99 -0.89
N PHE A 145 23.14 1.50 -0.76
CA PHE A 145 22.05 0.77 -0.11
C PHE A 145 21.65 -0.51 -0.86
N LEU A 146 21.91 -0.60 -2.17
CA LEU A 146 21.60 -1.79 -2.96
C LEU A 146 22.43 -3.01 -2.53
N SER A 147 23.65 -2.81 -2.06
CA SER A 147 24.52 -3.89 -1.58
C SER A 147 24.29 -4.27 -0.11
N ARG A 148 23.58 -3.43 0.65
CA ARG A 148 23.27 -3.70 2.08
C ARG A 148 22.12 -4.66 2.21
N SER A 149 22.10 -5.40 3.33
CA SER A 149 20.95 -6.25 3.70
C SER A 149 19.66 -5.43 3.77
N VAL A 150 18.56 -6.04 3.36
CA VAL A 150 17.24 -5.38 3.32
C VAL A 150 16.88 -4.81 4.68
N ASN A 151 16.77 -3.50 4.75
CA ASN A 151 16.37 -2.71 5.91
C ASN A 151 17.26 -2.84 7.16
N GLU A 152 18.30 -3.69 7.15
CA GLU A 152 19.17 -3.91 8.31
C GLU A 152 19.98 -2.65 8.64
N GLY A 153 19.76 -2.10 9.85
CA GLY A 153 20.40 -0.89 10.31
C GLY A 153 20.02 0.39 9.54
N PHE A 154 18.90 0.36 8.80
CA PHE A 154 18.36 1.56 8.16
C PHE A 154 17.61 2.40 9.19
N SER A 155 17.68 3.72 9.06
CA SER A 155 16.77 4.63 9.76
C SER A 155 15.32 4.45 9.32
N GLY A 156 14.36 4.97 10.08
CA GLY A 156 12.95 4.91 9.69
C GLY A 156 12.68 5.49 8.31
N GLY A 157 13.27 6.64 7.99
CA GLY A 157 13.13 7.28 6.67
C GLY A 157 13.75 6.46 5.54
N GLU A 158 14.92 5.85 5.76
CA GLU A 158 15.57 4.98 4.78
C GLU A 158 14.75 3.71 4.53
N LYS A 159 14.17 3.09 5.57
CA LYS A 159 13.26 1.95 5.43
C LYS A 159 12.05 2.28 4.57
N LYS A 160 11.42 3.45 4.81
CA LYS A 160 10.26 3.89 4.02
C LYS A 160 10.62 4.22 2.58
N ARG A 161 11.76 4.88 2.34
CA ARG A 161 12.27 5.09 0.98
C ARG A 161 12.57 3.77 0.27
N ASN A 162 13.10 2.76 0.99
CA ASN A 162 13.34 1.43 0.44
C ASN A 162 12.02 0.72 0.05
N GLU A 163 10.93 0.90 0.79
CA GLU A 163 9.62 0.38 0.38
C GLU A 163 9.11 1.04 -0.91
N ILE A 164 9.32 2.36 -1.07
CA ILE A 164 8.95 3.03 -2.33
C ILE A 164 9.87 2.61 -3.48
N LEU A 165 11.15 2.30 -3.21
CA LEU A 165 12.03 1.69 -4.21
C LEU A 165 11.50 0.31 -4.66
N GLN A 166 11.05 -0.53 -3.71
CA GLN A 166 10.39 -1.80 -4.04
C GLN A 166 9.16 -1.58 -4.91
N MET A 167 8.30 -0.61 -4.55
CA MET A 167 7.14 -0.24 -5.36
C MET A 167 7.55 0.22 -6.77
N ALA A 168 8.62 1.01 -6.90
CA ALA A 168 9.13 1.50 -8.18
C ALA A 168 9.66 0.38 -9.09
N VAL A 169 10.27 -0.66 -8.49
CA VAL A 169 10.82 -1.82 -9.21
C VAL A 169 9.71 -2.79 -9.61
N LEU A 170 8.76 -3.06 -8.71
CA LEU A 170 7.73 -4.09 -8.92
C LEU A 170 6.55 -3.59 -9.73
N GLU A 171 6.34 -2.29 -9.82
CA GLU A 171 5.26 -1.63 -10.58
C GLU A 171 3.88 -2.28 -10.33
N PRO A 172 3.39 -2.28 -9.08
CA PRO A 172 2.15 -2.96 -8.73
C PRO A 172 0.93 -2.31 -9.37
N LYS A 173 -0.12 -3.11 -9.58
CA LYS A 173 -1.44 -2.61 -10.00
C LYS A 173 -2.17 -1.90 -8.87
N LEU A 174 -1.98 -2.38 -7.64
CA LEU A 174 -2.54 -1.78 -6.43
C LEU A 174 -1.46 -1.76 -5.33
N ALA A 175 -1.09 -0.58 -4.88
CA ALA A 175 -0.22 -0.39 -3.73
C ALA A 175 -1.04 0.04 -2.51
N ILE A 176 -0.90 -0.69 -1.40
CA ILE A 176 -1.45 -0.33 -0.09
C ILE A 176 -0.29 0.17 0.76
N LEU A 177 -0.35 1.42 1.20
CA LEU A 177 0.67 2.09 2.00
C LEU A 177 0.16 2.22 3.44
N ASP A 178 0.57 1.30 4.32
CA ASP A 178 0.08 1.26 5.70
C ASP A 178 0.95 2.13 6.61
N GLU A 179 0.41 3.29 7.02
CA GLU A 179 1.06 4.29 7.88
C GLU A 179 2.50 4.62 7.44
N THR A 180 2.71 4.78 6.13
CA THR A 180 4.02 5.06 5.55
C THR A 180 4.59 6.41 5.98
N ASP A 181 3.77 7.30 6.49
CA ASP A 181 4.12 8.62 7.04
C ASP A 181 4.53 8.59 8.51
N SER A 182 4.35 7.45 9.21
CA SER A 182 4.65 7.34 10.64
C SER A 182 6.15 7.45 10.91
N GLY A 183 6.52 8.37 11.82
CA GLY A 183 7.90 8.57 12.26
C GLY A 183 8.82 9.26 11.24
N LEU A 184 8.28 9.78 10.14
CA LEU A 184 9.04 10.55 9.16
C LEU A 184 9.14 12.03 9.54
N ASP A 185 10.32 12.62 9.34
CA ASP A 185 10.46 14.06 9.27
C ASP A 185 9.86 14.63 7.97
N ILE A 186 9.83 15.96 7.85
CA ILE A 186 9.18 16.62 6.72
C ILE A 186 9.89 16.31 5.39
N ASP A 187 11.21 16.19 5.39
CA ASP A 187 11.99 15.98 4.19
C ASP A 187 11.83 14.53 3.69
N ALA A 188 11.92 13.55 4.60
CA ALA A 188 11.67 12.14 4.27
C ALA A 188 10.22 11.92 3.77
N LEU A 189 9.23 12.57 4.41
CA LEU A 189 7.84 12.52 3.98
C LEU A 189 7.66 13.06 2.55
N ARG A 190 8.32 14.18 2.24
CA ARG A 190 8.26 14.78 0.90
C ARG A 190 8.86 13.85 -0.15
N ILE A 191 10.02 13.24 0.10
CA ILE A 191 10.66 12.30 -0.83
C ILE A 191 9.76 11.09 -1.07
N VAL A 192 9.24 10.48 -0.02
CA VAL A 192 8.29 9.35 -0.10
C VAL A 192 7.07 9.73 -0.95
N ALA A 193 6.47 10.87 -0.67
CA ALA A 193 5.29 11.33 -1.40
C ALA A 193 5.59 11.65 -2.89
N GLN A 194 6.73 12.25 -3.19
CA GLN A 194 7.18 12.49 -4.56
C GLN A 194 7.41 11.15 -5.29
N GLY A 195 8.04 10.19 -4.62
CA GLY A 195 8.21 8.83 -5.14
C GLY A 195 6.88 8.20 -5.52
N VAL A 196 5.92 8.17 -4.59
CA VAL A 196 4.56 7.63 -4.86
C VAL A 196 3.89 8.37 -6.02
N ASN A 197 3.89 9.72 -6.02
CA ASN A 197 3.26 10.51 -7.09
C ASN A 197 3.88 10.24 -8.47
N SER A 198 5.18 9.99 -8.54
CA SER A 198 5.87 9.69 -9.82
C SER A 198 5.50 8.31 -10.37
N LEU A 199 5.03 7.41 -9.52
CA LEU A 199 4.61 6.05 -9.89
C LEU A 199 3.12 5.94 -10.19
N LEU A 200 2.33 6.99 -9.91
CA LEU A 200 0.90 7.01 -10.23
C LEU A 200 0.68 7.03 -11.74
N SER A 201 -0.25 6.22 -12.21
CA SER A 201 -0.59 6.11 -13.62
C SER A 201 -2.08 5.78 -13.81
N ALA A 202 -2.56 5.82 -15.05
CA ALA A 202 -3.93 5.40 -15.39
C ALA A 202 -4.18 3.89 -15.16
N ASN A 203 -3.12 3.09 -14.97
CA ASN A 203 -3.18 1.63 -14.91
C ASN A 203 -3.01 1.06 -13.50
N ASN A 204 -2.67 1.88 -12.52
CA ASN A 204 -2.50 1.45 -11.14
C ASN A 204 -3.34 2.30 -10.18
N ALA A 205 -3.44 1.86 -8.94
CA ALA A 205 -4.09 2.60 -7.88
C ALA A 205 -3.26 2.56 -6.60
N VAL A 206 -3.48 3.54 -5.73
CA VAL A 206 -2.82 3.62 -4.42
C VAL A 206 -3.87 3.78 -3.34
N VAL A 207 -3.74 2.98 -2.27
CA VAL A 207 -4.50 3.14 -1.03
C VAL A 207 -3.54 3.55 0.08
N MET A 208 -3.74 4.71 0.64
CA MET A 208 -2.99 5.17 1.80
C MET A 208 -3.80 4.92 3.06
N VAL A 209 -3.24 4.20 4.02
CA VAL A 209 -3.77 4.10 5.37
C VAL A 209 -3.01 5.07 6.24
N THR A 210 -3.67 6.09 6.72
CA THR A 210 -3.05 7.11 7.58
C THR A 210 -4.07 7.70 8.55
N HIS A 211 -3.59 8.19 9.66
CA HIS A 211 -4.35 9.02 10.59
C HIS A 211 -3.90 10.49 10.55
N TYR A 212 -2.94 10.83 9.70
CA TYR A 212 -2.40 12.17 9.53
C TYR A 212 -2.76 12.76 8.18
N GLN A 213 -3.28 13.97 8.20
CA GLN A 213 -3.55 14.73 6.97
C GLN A 213 -2.27 15.16 6.24
N ARG A 214 -1.14 15.23 6.92
CA ARG A 214 0.12 15.74 6.33
C ARG A 214 0.50 15.02 5.04
N LEU A 215 0.37 13.69 4.99
CA LEU A 215 0.63 12.91 3.79
C LEU A 215 -0.34 13.29 2.65
N LEU A 216 -1.61 13.52 2.99
CA LEU A 216 -2.67 13.85 2.02
C LEU A 216 -2.51 15.24 1.38
N ASN A 217 -1.66 16.11 1.96
CA ASN A 217 -1.28 17.38 1.34
C ASN A 217 -0.28 17.19 0.18
N TYR A 218 0.47 16.11 0.19
CA TYR A 218 1.45 15.77 -0.85
C TYR A 218 0.89 14.76 -1.86
N ILE A 219 0.13 13.77 -1.39
CA ILE A 219 -0.55 12.78 -2.23
C ILE A 219 -2.05 13.00 -2.07
N VAL A 220 -2.64 13.74 -3.02
CA VAL A 220 -4.05 14.16 -2.91
C VAL A 220 -4.96 12.98 -3.27
N PRO A 221 -5.81 12.49 -2.34
CA PRO A 221 -6.72 11.40 -2.63
C PRO A 221 -7.93 11.85 -3.46
N ASP A 222 -8.41 10.96 -4.33
CA ASP A 222 -9.72 11.08 -4.99
C ASP A 222 -10.84 10.72 -4.01
N PHE A 223 -10.60 9.71 -3.17
CA PHE A 223 -11.56 9.23 -2.18
C PHE A 223 -10.94 9.13 -0.79
N VAL A 224 -11.69 9.56 0.21
CA VAL A 224 -11.37 9.41 1.62
C VAL A 224 -12.42 8.54 2.27
N HIS A 225 -12.01 7.40 2.82
CA HIS A 225 -12.85 6.47 3.56
C HIS A 225 -12.58 6.61 5.05
N VAL A 226 -13.61 6.81 5.84
CA VAL A 226 -13.49 6.86 7.30
C VAL A 226 -13.86 5.51 7.86
N MET A 227 -12.94 4.91 8.58
CA MET A 227 -13.11 3.62 9.23
C MET A 227 -13.32 3.78 10.72
N ASP A 228 -14.41 3.22 11.25
CA ASP A 228 -14.69 3.13 12.69
C ASP A 228 -15.31 1.78 13.01
N GLY A 229 -14.88 1.17 14.12
CA GLY A 229 -15.40 -0.08 14.62
C GLY A 229 -15.42 -1.24 13.60
N GLY A 230 -14.43 -1.31 12.70
CA GLY A 230 -14.30 -2.36 11.69
C GLY A 230 -15.18 -2.17 10.44
N ARG A 231 -15.71 -0.97 10.21
CA ARG A 231 -16.57 -0.62 9.08
C ARG A 231 -16.11 0.68 8.42
N ILE A 232 -16.35 0.84 7.13
CA ILE A 232 -16.31 2.16 6.49
C ILE A 232 -17.65 2.84 6.79
N VAL A 233 -17.60 3.90 7.61
CA VAL A 233 -18.80 4.63 8.07
C VAL A 233 -19.12 5.84 7.20
N LYS A 234 -18.14 6.37 6.49
CA LYS A 234 -18.30 7.50 5.56
C LYS A 234 -17.26 7.44 4.44
N THR A 235 -17.69 7.79 3.24
CA THR A 235 -16.78 8.01 2.10
C THR A 235 -17.06 9.40 1.55
N GLY A 236 -16.00 10.12 1.21
CA GLY A 236 -16.05 11.46 0.61
C GLY A 236 -14.81 11.75 -0.20
N SER A 237 -14.68 12.99 -0.65
CA SER A 237 -13.50 13.49 -1.35
C SER A 237 -12.44 14.01 -0.36
N LYS A 238 -11.37 14.61 -0.86
CA LYS A 238 -10.30 15.19 -0.02
C LYS A 238 -10.80 16.16 1.04
N GLU A 239 -11.93 16.83 0.81
CA GLU A 239 -12.56 17.76 1.77
C GLU A 239 -12.96 17.05 3.06
N LEU A 240 -13.30 15.76 3.00
CA LEU A 240 -13.61 14.96 4.20
C LEU A 240 -12.39 14.85 5.12
N ALA A 241 -11.17 14.74 4.58
CA ALA A 241 -9.96 14.72 5.41
C ALA A 241 -9.76 16.05 6.15
N LEU A 242 -10.03 17.18 5.49
CA LEU A 242 -9.98 18.51 6.13
C LEU A 242 -11.03 18.64 7.25
N GLU A 243 -12.23 18.12 7.02
CA GLU A 243 -13.30 18.14 8.02
C GLU A 243 -12.92 17.28 9.25
N LEU A 244 -12.29 16.12 9.03
CA LEU A 244 -11.81 15.25 10.11
C LEU A 244 -10.71 15.91 10.94
N GLU A 245 -9.78 16.64 10.31
CA GLU A 245 -8.74 17.37 11.04
C GLU A 245 -9.35 18.50 11.88
N ALA A 246 -10.29 19.23 11.33
CA ALA A 246 -10.90 20.38 12.02
C ALA A 246 -11.84 19.97 13.17
N ARG A 247 -12.57 18.84 13.03
CA ARG A 247 -13.67 18.46 13.94
C ARG A 247 -13.43 17.17 14.71
N GLY A 248 -12.34 16.43 14.42
CA GLY A 248 -12.11 15.09 14.95
C GLY A 248 -13.09 14.06 14.36
N TYR A 249 -13.22 12.91 15.02
CA TYR A 249 -14.05 11.77 14.55
C TYR A 249 -15.40 11.66 15.27
N ASP A 250 -15.62 12.35 16.40
CA ASP A 250 -16.78 12.15 17.30
C ASP A 250 -18.11 12.48 16.63
N TRP A 251 -18.14 13.46 15.74
CA TRP A 251 -19.36 13.85 15.03
C TRP A 251 -19.90 12.77 14.08
N LEU A 252 -19.02 11.87 13.62
CA LEU A 252 -19.46 10.74 12.78
C LEU A 252 -20.23 9.69 13.59
N ARG A 253 -19.87 9.52 14.86
CA ARG A 253 -20.56 8.59 15.77
C ARG A 253 -21.92 9.09 16.21
N ALA A 254 -22.09 10.41 16.26
CA ALA A 254 -23.38 11.03 16.61
C ALA A 254 -24.41 10.99 15.46
N ALA A 255 -23.95 10.71 14.23
CA ALA A 255 -24.78 10.67 13.02
C ALA A 255 -25.11 9.24 12.54
N ALA A 256 -24.57 8.21 13.18
CA ALA A 256 -24.79 6.79 12.89
C ALA A 256 -25.79 6.19 13.87
#